data_b88618ba534f47fe5cbf07b9851f9d84
#
_entry.id   b88618ba534f47fe5cbf07b9851f9d84
#
_cell.length_a   1.000
_cell.length_b   1.000
_cell.length_c   1.000
_cell.angle_alpha   90.00
_cell.angle_beta   90.00
_cell.angle_gamma   90.00
#
_symmetry.space_group_name_H-M   'P 1'
#
loop_
_entity.id
_entity.type
_entity.pdbx_description
1 polymer ?
#
loop_
_entity_poly.entity_id
_entity_poly.type
_entity_poly.pdbx_seq_one_letter_code
_entity_poly.pdbx_strand_id
1 'polypeptide(L)'
;PVVLEAIDILKEKYEDLPIIVGITGPFTLTGHLLGIENVVRYMKTDPDEIAIAMENCLDASMDYIEAIQEHNADVICVNEPTASPELIDPLQFKSMIKPNLEDLADFIDVQKVLHICGSTQPIISDMSSVGFDGISIEEAVDIPKAKESIENDCVIVGNISTSKTLLSGTPEDVKEDVKKVLSEDIDII
;
A
#
# COMPACT_ATOMS: atom_id res chain seq x y z
N PRO A 1 20.81 8.78 6.92
CA PRO A 1 19.99 9.29 5.82
C PRO A 1 18.93 10.24 6.35
N VAL A 2 18.52 11.22 5.53
CA VAL A 2 17.62 12.32 5.95
C VAL A 2 16.27 11.80 6.49
N VAL A 3 15.72 10.73 5.90
CA VAL A 3 14.42 10.16 6.34
C VAL A 3 14.55 9.55 7.74
N LEU A 4 15.59 8.78 8.02
CA LEU A 4 15.80 8.17 9.33
C LEU A 4 15.99 9.21 10.42
N GLU A 5 16.79 10.25 10.15
CA GLU A 5 16.94 11.39 11.06
C GLU A 5 15.62 12.15 11.29
N ALA A 6 14.78 12.26 10.26
CA ALA A 6 13.45 12.86 10.39
C ALA A 6 12.52 12.03 11.29
N ILE A 7 12.59 10.69 11.23
CA ILE A 7 11.83 9.82 12.14
C ILE A 7 12.23 10.11 13.59
N ASP A 8 13.54 10.15 13.90
CA ASP A 8 14.04 10.44 15.25
C ASP A 8 13.51 11.79 15.77
N ILE A 9 13.62 12.85 14.93
CA ILE A 9 13.14 14.19 15.28
C ILE A 9 11.62 14.19 15.55
N LEU A 10 10.85 13.48 14.72
CA LEU A 10 9.39 13.40 14.88
C LEU A 10 9.00 12.61 16.13
N LYS A 11 9.66 11.50 16.41
CA LYS A 11 9.44 10.70 17.62
C LYS A 11 9.76 11.50 18.89
N GLU A 12 10.85 12.27 18.91
CA GLU A 12 11.20 13.15 20.03
C GLU A 12 10.19 14.27 20.21
N LYS A 13 9.70 14.84 19.11
CA LYS A 13 8.80 16.02 19.14
C LYS A 13 7.34 15.68 19.42
N TYR A 14 6.88 14.49 19.03
CA TYR A 14 5.47 14.08 19.07
C TYR A 14 5.32 12.71 19.71
N GLU A 15 5.59 12.64 21.03
CA GLU A 15 5.57 11.39 21.81
C GLU A 15 4.22 10.65 21.79
N ASP A 16 3.11 11.40 21.67
CA ASP A 16 1.74 10.87 21.71
C ASP A 16 1.16 10.55 20.31
N LEU A 17 1.91 10.78 19.23
CA LEU A 17 1.44 10.55 17.87
C LEU A 17 2.20 9.38 17.20
N PRO A 18 1.49 8.46 16.55
CA PRO A 18 2.16 7.42 15.77
C PRO A 18 2.85 8.03 14.54
N ILE A 19 4.07 7.58 14.26
CA ILE A 19 4.83 7.97 13.08
C ILE A 19 4.66 6.89 12.01
N ILE A 20 4.02 7.28 10.91
CA ILE A 20 3.80 6.42 9.75
C ILE A 20 4.87 6.74 8.70
N VAL A 21 5.58 5.71 8.24
CA VAL A 21 6.61 5.85 7.20
C VAL A 21 6.14 5.16 5.93
N GLY A 22 6.00 5.95 4.85
CA GLY A 22 5.70 5.42 3.53
C GLY A 22 6.95 4.94 2.81
N ILE A 23 6.91 3.74 2.25
CA ILE A 23 7.96 3.19 1.38
C ILE A 23 7.37 2.79 0.04
N THR A 24 8.23 2.73 -0.98
CA THR A 24 7.84 2.16 -2.28
C THR A 24 7.95 0.64 -2.20
N GLY A 25 6.89 -0.07 -2.58
CA GLY A 25 6.89 -1.52 -2.62
C GLY A 25 7.73 -2.10 -3.77
N PRO A 26 8.11 -3.38 -3.70
CA PRO A 26 9.09 -4.00 -4.61
C PRO A 26 8.68 -3.98 -6.08
N PHE A 27 7.41 -4.18 -6.42
CA PHE A 27 6.95 -4.13 -7.81
C PHE A 27 7.01 -2.72 -8.39
N THR A 28 6.55 -1.72 -7.64
CA THR A 28 6.64 -0.32 -8.05
C THR A 28 8.09 0.13 -8.16
N LEU A 29 8.97 -0.31 -7.25
CA LEU A 29 10.41 -0.04 -7.32
C LEU A 29 11.02 -0.64 -8.58
N THR A 30 10.66 -1.88 -8.93
CA THR A 30 11.04 -2.53 -10.20
C THR A 30 10.57 -1.70 -11.39
N GLY A 31 9.34 -1.20 -11.34
CA GLY A 31 8.79 -0.31 -12.35
C GLY A 31 9.56 1.01 -12.50
N HIS A 32 10.06 1.58 -11.41
CA HIS A 32 10.90 2.78 -11.44
C HIS A 32 12.28 2.52 -12.07
N LEU A 33 12.87 1.35 -11.81
CA LEU A 33 14.20 1.00 -12.31
C LEU A 33 14.20 0.62 -13.80
N LEU A 34 13.22 -0.17 -14.23
CA LEU A 34 13.19 -0.74 -15.59
C LEU A 34 12.24 0.01 -16.54
N GLY A 35 11.40 0.88 -16.01
CA GLY A 35 10.27 1.50 -16.69
C GLY A 35 9.05 0.59 -16.69
N ILE A 36 7.92 1.09 -16.17
CA ILE A 36 6.71 0.28 -15.95
C ILE A 36 6.18 -0.38 -17.25
N GLU A 37 6.26 0.28 -18.39
CA GLU A 37 5.86 -0.28 -19.69
C GLU A 37 6.71 -1.52 -20.06
N ASN A 38 8.00 -1.51 -19.72
CA ASN A 38 8.89 -2.65 -19.93
C ASN A 38 8.52 -3.78 -18.97
N VAL A 39 8.29 -3.47 -17.69
CA VAL A 39 7.91 -4.48 -16.68
C VAL A 39 6.63 -5.19 -17.10
N VAL A 40 5.55 -4.46 -17.43
CA VAL A 40 4.28 -5.04 -17.89
C VAL A 40 4.44 -5.89 -19.15
N ARG A 41 5.32 -5.49 -20.07
CA ARG A 41 5.64 -6.27 -21.26
C ARG A 41 6.38 -7.55 -20.90
N TYR A 42 7.45 -7.46 -20.09
CA TYR A 42 8.27 -8.61 -19.71
C TYR A 42 7.54 -9.59 -18.79
N MET A 43 6.60 -9.16 -17.96
CA MET A 43 5.71 -10.06 -17.22
C MET A 43 5.01 -11.10 -18.14
N LYS A 44 4.84 -10.77 -19.44
CA LYS A 44 4.21 -11.65 -20.42
C LYS A 44 5.21 -12.42 -21.29
N THR A 45 6.37 -11.81 -21.58
CA THR A 45 7.35 -12.35 -22.54
C THR A 45 8.54 -13.03 -21.89
N ASP A 46 8.90 -12.60 -20.68
CA ASP A 46 10.05 -13.10 -19.92
C ASP A 46 9.82 -12.94 -18.41
N PRO A 47 8.84 -13.66 -17.83
CA PRO A 47 8.45 -13.49 -16.44
C PRO A 47 9.55 -13.80 -15.43
N ASP A 48 10.48 -14.70 -15.76
CA ASP A 48 11.59 -15.09 -14.89
C ASP A 48 12.56 -13.90 -14.64
N GLU A 49 12.85 -13.11 -15.68
CA GLU A 49 13.70 -11.91 -15.55
C GLU A 49 13.03 -10.84 -14.66
N ILE A 50 11.72 -10.70 -14.76
CA ILE A 50 10.98 -9.79 -13.86
C ILE A 50 10.95 -10.31 -12.42
N ALA A 51 10.80 -11.62 -12.23
CA ALA A 51 10.85 -12.21 -10.88
C ALA A 51 12.20 -11.92 -10.20
N ILE A 52 13.31 -12.12 -10.91
CA ILE A 52 14.67 -11.80 -10.41
C ILE A 52 14.80 -10.31 -10.08
N ALA A 53 14.29 -9.43 -10.95
CA ALA A 53 14.35 -7.99 -10.69
C ALA A 53 13.52 -7.57 -9.47
N MET A 54 12.34 -8.17 -9.29
CA MET A 54 11.49 -7.95 -8.13
C MET A 54 12.12 -8.45 -6.84
N GLU A 55 12.77 -9.63 -6.85
CA GLU A 55 13.49 -10.18 -5.70
C GLU A 55 14.62 -9.24 -5.24
N ASN A 56 15.41 -8.70 -6.17
CA ASN A 56 16.43 -7.69 -5.82
C ASN A 56 15.83 -6.40 -5.25
N CYS A 57 14.65 -5.99 -5.72
CA CYS A 57 13.94 -4.83 -5.18
C CYS A 57 13.34 -5.13 -3.81
N LEU A 58 12.88 -6.36 -3.57
CA LEU A 58 12.39 -6.84 -2.29
C LEU A 58 13.52 -6.79 -1.24
N ASP A 59 14.69 -7.33 -1.55
CA ASP A 59 15.86 -7.30 -0.67
C ASP A 59 16.23 -5.85 -0.29
N ALA A 60 16.29 -4.95 -1.27
CA ALA A 60 16.57 -3.53 -1.02
C ALA A 60 15.48 -2.85 -0.17
N SER A 61 14.22 -3.25 -0.33
CA SER A 61 13.12 -2.76 0.49
C SER A 61 13.23 -3.28 1.93
N MET A 62 13.61 -4.53 2.13
CA MET A 62 13.83 -5.14 3.45
C MET A 62 14.97 -4.45 4.19
N ASP A 63 16.12 -4.20 3.54
CA ASP A 63 17.24 -3.45 4.14
C ASP A 63 16.80 -2.04 4.62
N TYR A 64 15.95 -1.38 3.83
CA TYR A 64 15.45 -0.04 4.20
C TYR A 64 14.41 -0.10 5.33
N ILE A 65 13.54 -1.11 5.33
CA ILE A 65 12.56 -1.36 6.39
C ILE A 65 13.27 -1.65 7.72
N GLU A 66 14.32 -2.49 7.72
CA GLU A 66 15.12 -2.76 8.91
C GLU A 66 15.63 -1.47 9.53
N ALA A 67 16.23 -0.60 8.70
CA ALA A 67 16.70 0.70 9.17
C ALA A 67 15.56 1.60 9.72
N ILE A 68 14.38 1.59 9.11
CA ILE A 68 13.20 2.33 9.59
C ILE A 68 12.74 1.79 10.96
N GLN A 69 12.71 0.47 11.13
CA GLN A 69 12.29 -0.17 12.39
C GLN A 69 13.29 0.13 13.52
N GLU A 70 14.61 0.15 13.23
CA GLU A 70 15.64 0.57 14.19
C GLU A 70 15.46 2.01 14.70
N HIS A 71 14.81 2.88 13.91
CA HIS A 71 14.45 4.25 14.27
C HIS A 71 13.05 4.38 14.92
N ASN A 72 12.43 3.24 15.31
CA ASN A 72 11.17 3.18 16.05
C ASN A 72 9.97 3.83 15.33
N ALA A 73 9.85 3.68 14.03
CA ALA A 73 8.60 3.98 13.33
C ALA A 73 7.47 3.10 13.88
N ASP A 74 6.26 3.64 13.99
CA ASP A 74 5.12 2.91 14.56
C ASP A 74 4.37 2.11 13.49
N VAL A 75 4.32 2.65 12.26
CA VAL A 75 3.61 2.04 11.14
C VAL A 75 4.45 2.17 9.86
N ILE A 76 4.52 1.11 9.08
CA ILE A 76 5.08 1.13 7.72
C ILE A 76 3.94 1.01 6.71
N CYS A 77 3.83 2.00 5.82
CA CYS A 77 2.90 1.98 4.69
C CYS A 77 3.65 1.60 3.41
N VAL A 78 3.38 0.42 2.88
CA VAL A 78 3.96 -0.05 1.61
C VAL A 78 3.09 0.43 0.46
N ASN A 79 3.65 1.28 -0.40
CA ASN A 79 2.96 1.86 -1.54
C ASN A 79 3.28 1.10 -2.83
N GLU A 80 2.27 0.45 -3.40
CA GLU A 80 2.34 -0.32 -4.65
C GLU A 80 1.38 0.22 -5.74
N PRO A 81 1.46 1.51 -6.08
CA PRO A 81 0.50 2.11 -7.02
C PRO A 81 0.49 1.45 -8.40
N THR A 82 1.61 0.88 -8.84
CA THR A 82 1.69 0.23 -10.16
C THR A 82 1.11 -1.18 -10.18
N ALA A 83 0.80 -1.76 -9.02
CA ALA A 83 0.13 -3.06 -8.89
C ALA A 83 -1.41 -2.97 -9.07
N SER A 84 -1.91 -1.78 -9.41
CA SER A 84 -3.33 -1.52 -9.64
C SER A 84 -3.90 -2.41 -10.77
N PRO A 85 -5.15 -2.90 -10.62
CA PRO A 85 -5.87 -3.60 -11.69
C PRO A 85 -6.06 -2.79 -12.98
N GLU A 86 -5.82 -1.49 -12.95
CA GLU A 86 -5.79 -0.64 -14.13
C GLU A 86 -4.56 -0.87 -15.02
N LEU A 87 -3.50 -1.45 -14.48
CA LEU A 87 -2.24 -1.77 -15.17
C LEU A 87 -1.96 -3.27 -15.23
N ILE A 88 -2.31 -4.01 -14.17
CA ILE A 88 -1.93 -5.40 -13.96
C ILE A 88 -3.19 -6.26 -13.84
N ASP A 89 -3.23 -7.36 -14.59
CA ASP A 89 -4.31 -8.33 -14.48
C ASP A 89 -4.33 -8.96 -13.06
N PRO A 90 -5.52 -9.15 -12.45
CA PRO A 90 -5.62 -9.75 -11.11
C PRO A 90 -4.93 -11.11 -10.95
N LEU A 91 -4.88 -11.93 -11.99
CA LEU A 91 -4.15 -13.21 -11.94
C LEU A 91 -2.63 -12.99 -11.92
N GLN A 92 -2.12 -11.97 -12.62
CA GLN A 92 -0.70 -11.59 -12.56
C GLN A 92 -0.36 -11.00 -11.18
N PHE A 93 -1.24 -10.17 -10.60
CA PHE A 93 -1.09 -9.70 -9.22
C PHE A 93 -0.92 -10.90 -8.28
N LYS A 94 -1.86 -11.83 -8.31
CA LYS A 94 -1.88 -13.01 -7.43
C LYS A 94 -0.66 -13.92 -7.59
N SER A 95 -0.19 -14.12 -8.84
CA SER A 95 0.87 -15.10 -9.11
C SER A 95 2.29 -14.52 -9.05
N MET A 96 2.46 -13.22 -9.25
CA MET A 96 3.79 -12.61 -9.38
C MET A 96 4.08 -11.54 -8.33
N ILE A 97 3.07 -10.74 -7.94
CA ILE A 97 3.29 -9.60 -7.03
C ILE A 97 3.00 -10.00 -5.59
N LYS A 98 1.86 -10.67 -5.37
CA LYS A 98 1.41 -11.08 -4.04
C LYS A 98 2.47 -11.86 -3.24
N PRO A 99 3.21 -12.85 -3.78
CA PRO A 99 4.23 -13.57 -3.02
C PRO A 99 5.32 -12.65 -2.44
N ASN A 100 5.80 -11.65 -3.21
CA ASN A 100 6.79 -10.69 -2.71
C ASN A 100 6.21 -9.79 -1.61
N LEU A 101 4.92 -9.47 -1.68
CA LEU A 101 4.25 -8.72 -0.62
C LEU A 101 4.03 -9.56 0.64
N GLU A 102 3.80 -10.87 0.50
CA GLU A 102 3.72 -11.82 1.63
C GLU A 102 5.08 -11.90 2.36
N ASP A 103 6.18 -12.07 1.62
CA ASP A 103 7.53 -12.08 2.20
C ASP A 103 7.85 -10.74 2.89
N LEU A 104 7.45 -9.62 2.29
CA LEU A 104 7.64 -8.30 2.89
C LEU A 104 6.79 -8.10 4.15
N ALA A 105 5.54 -8.57 4.13
CA ALA A 105 4.65 -8.50 5.29
C ALA A 105 5.21 -9.33 6.45
N ASP A 106 5.74 -10.51 6.19
CA ASP A 106 6.36 -11.37 7.21
C ASP A 106 7.64 -10.74 7.80
N PHE A 107 8.35 -9.92 7.03
CA PHE A 107 9.56 -9.23 7.47
C PHE A 107 9.30 -7.99 8.34
N ILE A 108 8.14 -7.33 8.19
CA ILE A 108 7.80 -6.11 8.94
C ILE A 108 7.29 -6.49 10.33
N ASP A 109 8.01 -6.08 11.39
CA ASP A 109 7.67 -6.37 12.78
C ASP A 109 6.73 -5.34 13.44
N VAL A 110 6.53 -4.17 12.82
CA VAL A 110 5.62 -3.13 13.31
C VAL A 110 4.28 -3.18 12.57
N GLN A 111 3.33 -2.32 12.96
CA GLN A 111 2.05 -2.19 12.23
C GLN A 111 2.30 -1.84 10.76
N LYS A 112 1.57 -2.48 9.86
CA LYS A 112 1.83 -2.40 8.43
C LYS A 112 0.56 -2.24 7.61
N VAL A 113 0.60 -1.33 6.63
CA VAL A 113 -0.51 -1.02 5.74
C VAL A 113 -0.04 -1.17 4.29
N LEU A 114 -0.83 -1.85 3.46
CA LEU A 114 -0.62 -1.93 2.03
C LEU A 114 -1.50 -0.91 1.30
N HIS A 115 -0.90 -0.02 0.52
CA HIS A 115 -1.63 0.90 -0.34
C HIS A 115 -1.47 0.54 -1.82
N ILE A 116 -2.59 0.32 -2.50
CA ILE A 116 -2.66 0.20 -3.96
C ILE A 116 -3.73 1.16 -4.46
N CYS A 117 -3.33 2.04 -5.39
CA CYS A 117 -4.21 3.05 -5.99
C CYS A 117 -5.27 2.45 -6.92
N GLY A 118 -6.30 3.25 -7.23
CA GLY A 118 -7.27 2.99 -8.27
C GLY A 118 -8.34 1.96 -7.91
N SER A 119 -8.88 1.30 -8.92
CA SER A 119 -10.03 0.39 -8.82
C SER A 119 -9.65 -1.00 -8.32
N THR A 120 -9.23 -1.11 -7.06
CA THR A 120 -8.69 -2.35 -6.46
C THR A 120 -9.77 -3.37 -6.07
N GLN A 121 -11.05 -3.10 -6.29
CA GLN A 121 -12.14 -4.03 -5.96
C GLN A 121 -11.90 -5.49 -6.41
N PRO A 122 -11.32 -5.79 -7.61
CA PRO A 122 -11.08 -7.16 -8.03
C PRO A 122 -10.00 -7.91 -7.27
N ILE A 123 -9.13 -7.21 -6.52
CA ILE A 123 -7.99 -7.80 -5.80
C ILE A 123 -8.06 -7.60 -4.28
N ILE A 124 -9.16 -7.07 -3.73
CA ILE A 124 -9.33 -6.82 -2.29
C ILE A 124 -9.05 -8.07 -1.45
N SER A 125 -9.61 -9.22 -1.83
CA SER A 125 -9.38 -10.49 -1.12
C SER A 125 -7.91 -10.90 -1.15
N ASP A 126 -7.22 -10.71 -2.27
CA ASP A 126 -5.79 -10.99 -2.36
C ASP A 126 -4.96 -9.97 -1.55
N MET A 127 -5.30 -8.67 -1.58
CA MET A 127 -4.65 -7.63 -0.78
C MET A 127 -4.78 -7.90 0.72
N SER A 128 -5.98 -8.20 1.19
CA SER A 128 -6.23 -8.43 2.62
C SER A 128 -5.58 -9.72 3.16
N SER A 129 -5.31 -10.69 2.28
CA SER A 129 -4.71 -11.98 2.66
C SER A 129 -3.17 -12.01 2.60
N VAL A 130 -2.53 -10.91 2.23
CA VAL A 130 -1.05 -10.81 2.14
C VAL A 130 -0.35 -10.83 3.51
N GLY A 131 -1.04 -10.48 4.58
CA GLY A 131 -0.47 -10.43 5.93
C GLY A 131 -0.23 -9.01 6.47
N PHE A 132 -0.72 -7.98 5.80
CA PHE A 132 -0.75 -6.62 6.33
C PHE A 132 -1.91 -6.45 7.31
N ASP A 133 -1.73 -5.58 8.32
CA ASP A 133 -2.77 -5.26 9.32
C ASP A 133 -3.91 -4.44 8.71
N GLY A 134 -3.60 -3.67 7.66
CA GLY A 134 -4.61 -2.87 6.95
C GLY A 134 -4.32 -2.73 5.46
N ILE A 135 -5.37 -2.46 4.70
CA ILE A 135 -5.31 -2.09 3.29
C ILE A 135 -5.86 -0.68 3.09
N SER A 136 -5.10 0.15 2.40
CA SER A 136 -5.51 1.51 2.03
C SER A 136 -6.05 1.52 0.60
N ILE A 137 -7.29 1.98 0.46
CA ILE A 137 -8.07 1.95 -0.80
C ILE A 137 -8.47 3.35 -1.23
N GLU A 138 -8.77 3.55 -2.51
CA GLU A 138 -9.27 4.79 -3.08
C GLU A 138 -10.80 4.80 -3.24
N GLU A 139 -11.35 5.97 -3.58
CA GLU A 139 -12.79 6.22 -3.74
C GLU A 139 -13.49 5.36 -4.80
N ALA A 140 -12.71 4.73 -5.69
CA ALA A 140 -13.25 3.83 -6.71
C ALA A 140 -13.71 2.48 -6.13
N VAL A 141 -13.36 2.18 -4.88
CA VAL A 141 -13.71 0.93 -4.19
C VAL A 141 -14.99 1.10 -3.38
N ASP A 142 -15.90 0.17 -3.55
CA ASP A 142 -17.15 0.05 -2.78
C ASP A 142 -16.82 -0.60 -1.43
N ILE A 143 -16.85 0.18 -0.33
CA ILE A 143 -16.47 -0.27 1.02
C ILE A 143 -17.29 -1.49 1.49
N PRO A 144 -18.63 -1.51 1.40
CA PRO A 144 -19.41 -2.68 1.77
C PRO A 144 -18.96 -3.96 1.06
N LYS A 145 -18.74 -3.90 -0.26
CA LYS A 145 -18.26 -5.07 -1.02
C LYS A 145 -16.81 -5.44 -0.69
N ALA A 146 -15.96 -4.46 -0.38
CA ALA A 146 -14.61 -4.72 0.08
C ALA A 146 -14.64 -5.51 1.39
N LYS A 147 -15.46 -5.10 2.36
CA LYS A 147 -15.64 -5.80 3.64
C LYS A 147 -16.14 -7.23 3.46
N GLU A 148 -17.08 -7.46 2.54
CA GLU A 148 -17.55 -8.82 2.22
C GLU A 148 -16.45 -9.72 1.64
N SER A 149 -15.42 -9.14 1.06
CA SER A 149 -14.29 -9.85 0.43
C SER A 149 -13.11 -10.11 1.38
N ILE A 150 -13.11 -9.51 2.57
CA ILE A 150 -12.07 -9.65 3.60
C ILE A 150 -12.50 -10.76 4.57
N GLU A 151 -11.68 -11.81 4.68
CA GLU A 151 -11.98 -12.98 5.50
C GLU A 151 -11.22 -12.99 6.85
N ASN A 152 -10.35 -12.01 7.08
CA ASN A 152 -9.50 -11.88 8.27
C ASN A 152 -9.74 -10.53 8.99
N ASP A 153 -8.93 -10.23 9.99
CA ASP A 153 -9.03 -8.99 10.78
C ASP A 153 -8.33 -7.79 10.12
N CYS A 154 -8.07 -7.83 8.80
CA CYS A 154 -7.44 -6.74 8.07
C CYS A 154 -8.37 -5.52 8.02
N VAL A 155 -7.88 -4.37 8.50
CA VAL A 155 -8.67 -3.13 8.54
C VAL A 155 -8.65 -2.40 7.19
N ILE A 156 -9.71 -1.63 6.91
CA ILE A 156 -9.79 -0.78 5.72
C ILE A 156 -9.44 0.66 6.09
N VAL A 157 -8.52 1.26 5.33
CA VAL A 157 -8.09 2.65 5.44
C VAL A 157 -8.51 3.43 4.18
N GLY A 158 -9.14 4.57 4.34
CA GLY A 158 -9.58 5.44 3.22
C GLY A 158 -11.07 5.74 3.35
N ASN A 159 -11.81 6.12 2.33
CA ASN A 159 -11.43 6.31 0.93
C ASN A 159 -11.95 7.67 0.40
N ILE A 160 -11.54 8.74 1.06
CA ILE A 160 -11.90 10.09 0.62
C ILE A 160 -11.18 10.40 -0.71
N SER A 161 -11.94 10.89 -1.71
CA SER A 161 -11.36 11.26 -3.00
C SER A 161 -10.30 12.34 -2.87
N THR A 162 -9.07 12.03 -3.26
CA THR A 162 -7.95 12.95 -3.23
C THR A 162 -8.11 14.09 -4.23
N SER A 163 -8.63 13.80 -5.42
CA SER A 163 -8.76 14.77 -6.51
C SER A 163 -10.08 15.54 -6.46
N LYS A 164 -11.19 14.85 -6.27
CA LYS A 164 -12.53 15.44 -6.33
C LYS A 164 -12.87 16.18 -5.03
N THR A 165 -12.60 15.57 -3.89
CA THR A 165 -13.00 16.11 -2.58
C THR A 165 -11.90 16.96 -1.96
N LEU A 166 -10.67 16.43 -1.83
CA LEU A 166 -9.59 17.15 -1.14
C LEU A 166 -8.98 18.28 -1.99
N LEU A 167 -8.73 18.04 -3.28
CA LEU A 167 -8.09 19.04 -4.15
C LEU A 167 -9.09 20.06 -4.68
N SER A 168 -10.28 19.63 -5.13
CA SER A 168 -11.22 20.49 -5.86
C SER A 168 -12.49 20.83 -5.07
N GLY A 169 -12.73 20.18 -3.93
CA GLY A 169 -13.90 20.41 -3.10
C GLY A 169 -13.76 21.57 -2.11
N THR A 170 -14.88 21.92 -1.50
CA THR A 170 -14.95 22.88 -0.40
C THR A 170 -14.78 22.19 0.96
N PRO A 171 -14.53 22.91 2.07
CA PRO A 171 -14.54 22.31 3.40
C PRO A 171 -15.85 21.59 3.76
N GLU A 172 -16.95 22.03 3.21
CA GLU A 172 -18.28 21.42 3.38
C GLU A 172 -18.34 20.08 2.65
N ASP A 173 -17.83 19.98 1.43
CA ASP A 173 -17.76 18.73 0.65
C ASP A 173 -16.89 17.69 1.39
N VAL A 174 -15.76 18.11 1.97
CA VAL A 174 -14.91 17.23 2.78
C VAL A 174 -15.67 16.68 3.99
N LYS A 175 -16.41 17.53 4.72
CA LYS A 175 -17.21 17.10 5.87
C LYS A 175 -18.32 16.13 5.49
N GLU A 176 -18.95 16.31 4.33
CA GLU A 176 -20.00 15.42 3.82
C GLU A 176 -19.42 14.06 3.43
N ASP A 177 -18.30 14.04 2.71
CA ASP A 177 -17.63 12.82 2.32
C ASP A 177 -17.14 12.02 3.53
N VAL A 178 -16.50 12.68 4.51
CA VAL A 178 -16.06 12.04 5.76
C VAL A 178 -17.26 11.41 6.50
N LYS A 179 -18.39 12.13 6.63
CA LYS A 179 -19.58 11.56 7.25
C LYS A 179 -20.16 10.38 6.50
N LYS A 180 -20.13 10.43 5.17
CA LYS A 180 -20.58 9.33 4.32
C LYS A 180 -19.70 8.11 4.55
N VAL A 181 -18.39 8.26 4.44
CA VAL A 181 -17.43 7.16 4.61
C VAL A 181 -17.53 6.56 6.01
N LEU A 182 -17.62 7.38 7.05
CA LEU A 182 -17.84 6.91 8.44
C LEU A 182 -19.17 6.14 8.60
N SER A 183 -20.21 6.46 7.81
CA SER A 183 -21.48 5.73 7.87
C SER A 183 -21.41 4.33 7.23
N GLU A 184 -20.36 4.04 6.47
CA GLU A 184 -20.08 2.74 5.87
C GLU A 184 -19.24 1.82 6.78
N ASP A 185 -19.09 2.23 8.06
CA ASP A 185 -18.38 1.47 9.09
C ASP A 185 -16.92 1.17 8.70
N ILE A 186 -16.24 2.17 8.16
CA ILE A 186 -14.82 2.08 7.86
C ILE A 186 -13.98 2.18 9.13
N ASP A 187 -12.83 1.51 9.13
CA ASP A 187 -12.00 1.41 10.33
C ASP A 187 -11.15 2.68 10.54
N ILE A 188 -10.55 3.21 9.47
CA ILE A 188 -9.68 4.40 9.50
C ILE A 188 -9.93 5.25 8.25
N ILE A 189 -10.00 6.58 8.39
CA ILE A 189 -10.08 7.55 7.29
C ILE A 189 -8.77 8.31 7.17
#